data_74912c9aa455ea71c98bceba77f4b128
#
_entry.id   74912c9aa455ea71c98bceba77f4b128
#
_cell.length_a   1.000
_cell.length_b   1.000
_cell.length_c   1.000
_cell.angle_alpha   90.00
_cell.angle_beta   90.00
_cell.angle_gamma   90.00
#
_symmetry.space_group_name_H-M   'P 1'
#
loop_
_entity.id
_entity.type
_entity.pdbx_description
1 polymer ?
#
loop_
_entity_poly.entity_id
_entity_poly.type
_entity_poly.pdbx_seq_one_letter_code
_entity_poly.pdbx_strand_id
1 'polypeptide(L)'
;MNTLRVVRGKLEGQSLTNVETIFRASPSRKTANHYGAKMVFLKDGTLLITSGDGFSYREDAQKLDNHFGKVIRVNDDGSIPADNPFVSTPGAKPEIWSYGHRNLQGIVINSDGSVVYEHEHGPRGGDELNIVEKGKNYGWPAITYGIDYSGALISPFKEKEGMEQPIKYWVPSIAPSGMTFYDGDLFPAWKGNLFISALVPGDVRRVSIDGNKAVDEETLFTTLGRIRNVVSAPDGSLVLATDSPKGKLIRVVPNN
;
A
#
# COMPACT_ATOMS: atom_id res chain seq x y z
N MET A 1 -9.25 6.77 21.97
CA MET A 1 -9.62 5.86 20.84
C MET A 1 -9.54 6.65 19.55
N ASN A 2 -8.98 6.09 18.50
CA ASN A 2 -8.82 6.69 17.17
C ASN A 2 -9.16 5.68 16.08
N THR A 3 -9.35 6.13 14.84
CA THR A 3 -9.63 5.25 13.71
C THR A 3 -9.25 5.94 12.39
N LEU A 4 -9.03 5.15 11.35
CA LEU A 4 -8.92 5.64 9.99
C LEU A 4 -10.31 6.12 9.51
N ARG A 5 -10.33 7.28 8.86
CA ARG A 5 -11.51 7.84 8.22
C ARG A 5 -11.14 8.40 6.85
N VAL A 6 -11.92 8.08 5.85
CA VAL A 6 -11.83 8.67 4.51
C VAL A 6 -13.01 9.61 4.31
N VAL A 7 -12.71 10.80 3.85
CA VAL A 7 -13.70 11.82 3.52
C VAL A 7 -13.56 12.22 2.07
N ARG A 8 -14.66 12.63 1.44
CA ARG A 8 -14.65 13.35 0.17
C ARG A 8 -15.25 14.73 0.36
N GLY A 9 -14.98 15.64 -0.55
CA GLY A 9 -15.53 16.98 -0.55
C GLY A 9 -15.20 17.68 -1.85
N LYS A 10 -15.75 18.87 -2.05
CA LYS A 10 -15.49 19.70 -3.21
C LYS A 10 -14.40 20.72 -2.88
N LEU A 11 -13.37 20.80 -3.74
CA LEU A 11 -12.32 21.80 -3.60
C LEU A 11 -12.80 23.11 -4.21
N GLU A 12 -12.94 24.14 -3.35
CA GLU A 12 -13.31 25.49 -3.75
C GLU A 12 -12.20 26.46 -3.27
N GLY A 13 -11.40 26.93 -4.23
CA GLY A 13 -10.20 27.70 -3.92
C GLY A 13 -9.20 26.87 -3.10
N GLN A 14 -8.95 27.26 -1.86
CA GLN A 14 -8.05 26.56 -0.92
C GLN A 14 -8.81 25.79 0.19
N SER A 15 -10.13 25.68 0.07
CA SER A 15 -10.98 25.06 1.08
C SER A 15 -11.70 23.84 0.53
N LEU A 16 -11.83 22.82 1.38
CA LEU A 16 -12.66 21.66 1.08
C LEU A 16 -14.06 21.90 1.66
N THR A 17 -15.08 21.94 0.79
CA THR A 17 -16.48 22.15 1.14
C THR A 17 -17.29 20.86 0.96
N ASN A 18 -18.51 20.82 1.49
CA ASN A 18 -19.40 19.65 1.41
C ASN A 18 -18.71 18.35 1.81
N VAL A 19 -17.96 18.41 2.92
CA VAL A 19 -17.16 17.27 3.39
C VAL A 19 -18.06 16.21 4.00
N GLU A 20 -18.01 15.02 3.45
CA GLU A 20 -18.73 13.85 3.94
C GLU A 20 -17.78 12.66 4.18
N THR A 21 -18.15 11.79 5.11
CA THR A 21 -17.38 10.56 5.40
C THR A 21 -17.88 9.44 4.49
N ILE A 22 -16.99 8.91 3.66
CA ILE A 22 -17.30 7.78 2.77
C ILE A 22 -16.83 6.43 3.32
N PHE A 23 -15.87 6.43 4.26
CA PHE A 23 -15.43 5.22 4.95
C PHE A 23 -14.93 5.55 6.36
N ARG A 24 -15.19 4.64 7.29
CA ARG A 24 -14.64 4.68 8.64
C ARG A 24 -14.29 3.28 9.12
N ALA A 25 -13.02 3.05 9.42
CA ALA A 25 -12.56 1.76 9.92
C ALA A 25 -13.11 1.47 11.33
N SER A 26 -13.48 0.22 11.58
CA SER A 26 -13.97 -0.28 12.87
C SER A 26 -13.33 -1.63 13.22
N PRO A 27 -13.17 -1.94 14.52
CA PRO A 27 -13.39 -1.05 15.65
C PRO A 27 -12.35 0.08 15.76
N SER A 28 -12.61 1.07 16.59
CA SER A 28 -11.60 2.07 16.98
C SER A 28 -10.50 1.43 17.82
N ARG A 29 -9.28 1.97 17.76
CA ARG A 29 -8.07 1.44 18.40
C ARG A 29 -7.41 2.42 19.35
N LYS A 30 -6.55 1.92 20.24
CA LYS A 30 -5.76 2.75 21.18
C LYS A 30 -4.41 3.16 20.59
N THR A 31 -3.86 2.35 19.68
CA THR A 31 -2.54 2.60 19.08
C THR A 31 -2.59 3.71 18.04
N ALA A 32 -1.45 4.39 17.85
CA ALA A 32 -1.26 5.45 16.86
C ALA A 32 -0.44 5.00 15.64
N ASN A 33 -0.23 3.70 15.47
CA ASN A 33 0.62 3.12 14.44
C ASN A 33 -0.18 2.31 13.41
N HIS A 34 0.41 2.05 12.26
CA HIS A 34 -0.09 1.16 11.20
C HIS A 34 -1.51 1.52 10.72
N TYR A 35 -1.68 2.73 10.20
CA TYR A 35 -2.96 3.16 9.63
C TYR A 35 -3.17 2.71 8.19
N GLY A 36 -2.10 2.52 7.42
CA GLY A 36 -2.20 2.41 5.97
C GLY A 36 -2.60 3.76 5.36
N ALA A 37 -3.88 3.92 5.01
CA ALA A 37 -4.49 5.14 4.49
C ALA A 37 -4.04 5.53 3.06
N LYS A 38 -3.62 4.57 2.26
CA LYS A 38 -3.39 4.76 0.82
C LYS A 38 -4.64 4.40 0.05
N MET A 39 -4.80 5.04 -1.10
CA MET A 39 -6.03 4.90 -1.90
C MET A 39 -5.70 4.90 -3.38
N VAL A 40 -6.48 4.13 -4.15
CA VAL A 40 -6.46 4.14 -5.61
C VAL A 40 -7.86 3.89 -6.16
N PHE A 41 -8.26 4.65 -7.19
CA PHE A 41 -9.48 4.37 -7.93
C PHE A 41 -9.26 3.24 -8.95
N LEU A 42 -10.20 2.33 -9.01
CA LEU A 42 -10.27 1.32 -10.05
C LEU A 42 -10.98 1.90 -11.30
N LYS A 43 -10.86 1.23 -12.43
CA LYS A 43 -11.50 1.66 -13.71
C LYS A 43 -13.03 1.73 -13.65
N ASP A 44 -13.63 0.93 -12.78
CA ASP A 44 -15.09 0.92 -12.57
C ASP A 44 -15.58 2.07 -11.67
N GLY A 45 -14.67 2.96 -11.23
CA GLY A 45 -14.95 4.09 -10.36
C GLY A 45 -15.01 3.75 -8.88
N THR A 46 -14.79 2.50 -8.49
CA THR A 46 -14.71 2.13 -7.08
C THR A 46 -13.34 2.48 -6.48
N LEU A 47 -13.27 2.66 -5.18
CA LEU A 47 -12.09 3.08 -4.44
C LEU A 47 -11.55 1.94 -3.58
N LEU A 48 -10.28 1.58 -3.77
CA LEU A 48 -9.55 0.76 -2.83
C LEU A 48 -8.88 1.64 -1.77
N ILE A 49 -8.96 1.20 -0.51
CA ILE A 49 -8.42 1.90 0.66
C ILE A 49 -7.62 0.89 1.48
N THR A 50 -6.37 1.21 1.83
CA THR A 50 -5.56 0.36 2.70
C THR A 50 -5.79 0.68 4.18
N SER A 51 -5.91 -0.34 5.02
CA SER A 51 -6.04 -0.23 6.47
C SER A 51 -5.07 -1.17 7.15
N GLY A 52 -4.11 -0.64 7.90
CA GLY A 52 -3.11 -1.44 8.62
C GLY A 52 -3.68 -2.12 9.87
N ASP A 53 -2.90 -3.09 10.39
CA ASP A 53 -3.25 -3.92 11.54
C ASP A 53 -3.26 -3.21 12.90
N GLY A 54 -2.88 -1.90 12.93
CA GLY A 54 -2.82 -1.12 14.18
C GLY A 54 -1.72 -1.55 15.13
N PHE A 55 -0.70 -2.30 14.69
CA PHE A 55 0.46 -2.79 15.42
C PHE A 55 0.12 -3.82 16.52
N SER A 56 -0.71 -3.46 17.50
CA SER A 56 -1.08 -4.34 18.62
C SER A 56 -2.26 -5.27 18.31
N TYR A 57 -2.83 -5.19 17.12
CA TYR A 57 -4.01 -5.97 16.71
C TYR A 57 -3.67 -6.92 15.54
N ARG A 58 -2.42 -7.36 15.43
CA ARG A 58 -1.93 -8.17 14.32
C ARG A 58 -2.75 -9.45 14.07
N GLU A 59 -3.24 -10.09 15.14
CA GLU A 59 -4.06 -11.32 15.02
C GLU A 59 -5.43 -11.04 14.37
N ASP A 60 -5.92 -9.80 14.47
CA ASP A 60 -7.17 -9.38 13.84
C ASP A 60 -7.05 -9.20 12.32
N ALA A 61 -5.83 -9.18 11.78
CA ALA A 61 -5.60 -9.15 10.34
C ALA A 61 -6.19 -10.38 9.62
N GLN A 62 -6.25 -11.53 10.30
CA GLN A 62 -6.84 -12.78 9.77
C GLN A 62 -8.36 -12.86 9.93
N LYS A 63 -8.98 -11.99 10.70
CA LYS A 63 -10.44 -12.00 10.93
C LYS A 63 -11.15 -11.09 9.93
N LEU A 64 -12.38 -11.40 9.57
CA LEU A 64 -13.20 -10.64 8.63
C LEU A 64 -14.22 -9.69 9.29
N ASP A 65 -14.33 -9.69 10.61
CA ASP A 65 -15.28 -8.88 11.37
C ASP A 65 -14.79 -7.45 11.71
N ASN A 66 -13.60 -7.09 11.23
CA ASN A 66 -12.92 -5.84 11.52
C ASN A 66 -12.10 -5.33 10.31
N HIS A 67 -11.58 -4.08 10.40
CA HIS A 67 -10.79 -3.47 9.33
C HIS A 67 -9.27 -3.43 9.62
N PHE A 68 -8.76 -4.21 10.55
CA PHE A 68 -7.32 -4.29 10.81
C PHE A 68 -6.63 -5.18 9.77
N GLY A 69 -5.60 -4.65 9.10
CA GLY A 69 -4.84 -5.38 8.08
C GLY A 69 -5.67 -5.78 6.86
N LYS A 70 -6.34 -4.80 6.24
CA LYS A 70 -7.28 -5.01 5.13
C LYS A 70 -7.02 -4.07 3.95
N VAL A 71 -7.37 -4.52 2.76
CA VAL A 71 -7.75 -3.65 1.66
C VAL A 71 -9.28 -3.60 1.62
N ILE A 72 -9.82 -2.42 1.54
CA ILE A 72 -11.25 -2.09 1.56
C ILE A 72 -11.65 -1.63 0.16
N ARG A 73 -12.83 -2.03 -0.33
CA ARG A 73 -13.41 -1.51 -1.58
C ARG A 73 -14.79 -0.93 -1.33
N VAL A 74 -14.95 0.33 -1.71
CA VAL A 74 -16.22 1.07 -1.64
C VAL A 74 -16.47 1.81 -2.95
N ASN A 75 -17.73 2.17 -3.21
CA ASN A 75 -18.08 3.14 -4.22
C ASN A 75 -17.59 4.55 -3.80
N ASP A 76 -17.57 5.50 -4.71
CA ASP A 76 -17.12 6.87 -4.46
C ASP A 76 -18.01 7.62 -3.44
N ASP A 77 -19.25 7.17 -3.24
CA ASP A 77 -20.19 7.65 -2.24
C ASP A 77 -20.11 6.91 -0.88
N GLY A 78 -19.22 5.91 -0.78
CA GLY A 78 -19.05 5.08 0.41
C GLY A 78 -20.00 3.89 0.49
N SER A 79 -20.92 3.70 -0.44
CA SER A 79 -21.75 2.50 -0.51
C SER A 79 -20.90 1.27 -0.88
N ILE A 80 -21.42 0.08 -0.56
CA ILE A 80 -20.68 -1.16 -0.73
C ILE A 80 -21.02 -1.79 -2.08
N PRO A 81 -20.01 -2.04 -2.96
CA PRO A 81 -20.22 -2.77 -4.20
C PRO A 81 -20.79 -4.18 -3.94
N ALA A 82 -21.87 -4.52 -4.64
CA ALA A 82 -22.59 -5.79 -4.47
C ALA A 82 -21.72 -7.02 -4.81
N ASP A 83 -20.70 -6.83 -5.60
CA ASP A 83 -19.77 -7.87 -6.03
C ASP A 83 -18.53 -8.00 -5.13
N ASN A 84 -18.45 -7.31 -4.00
CA ASN A 84 -17.36 -7.51 -3.04
C ASN A 84 -17.33 -8.96 -2.52
N PRO A 85 -16.15 -9.52 -2.22
CA PRO A 85 -15.99 -10.94 -1.97
C PRO A 85 -16.73 -11.47 -0.72
N PHE A 86 -16.98 -10.62 0.26
CA PHE A 86 -17.49 -11.02 1.57
C PHE A 86 -18.90 -10.49 1.89
N VAL A 87 -19.62 -9.91 0.90
CA VAL A 87 -20.98 -9.35 1.10
C VAL A 87 -21.99 -10.38 1.63
N SER A 88 -21.82 -11.65 1.29
CA SER A 88 -22.71 -12.73 1.73
C SER A 88 -22.12 -13.59 2.85
N THR A 89 -20.97 -13.20 3.41
CA THR A 89 -20.31 -13.96 4.48
C THR A 89 -20.82 -13.51 5.84
N PRO A 90 -21.52 -14.37 6.61
CA PRO A 90 -22.05 -13.99 7.91
C PRO A 90 -20.97 -13.48 8.86
N GLY A 91 -21.18 -12.30 9.46
CA GLY A 91 -20.26 -11.67 10.41
C GLY A 91 -19.06 -10.96 9.79
N ALA A 92 -18.83 -11.09 8.49
CA ALA A 92 -17.78 -10.34 7.81
C ALA A 92 -18.19 -8.89 7.54
N LYS A 93 -17.18 -8.00 7.45
CA LYS A 93 -17.35 -6.64 6.94
C LYS A 93 -17.46 -6.72 5.42
N PRO A 94 -18.59 -6.31 4.83
CA PRO A 94 -18.85 -6.50 3.40
C PRO A 94 -17.97 -5.62 2.48
N GLU A 95 -17.37 -4.58 3.02
CA GLU A 95 -16.44 -3.70 2.31
C GLU A 95 -15.02 -4.28 2.15
N ILE A 96 -14.67 -5.39 2.81
CA ILE A 96 -13.35 -6.02 2.69
C ILE A 96 -13.15 -6.56 1.27
N TRP A 97 -12.00 -6.18 0.67
CA TRP A 97 -11.52 -6.68 -0.62
C TRP A 97 -10.51 -7.81 -0.47
N SER A 98 -9.50 -7.60 0.41
CA SER A 98 -8.50 -8.61 0.80
C SER A 98 -8.11 -8.43 2.28
N TYR A 99 -7.44 -9.43 2.84
CA TYR A 99 -7.11 -9.46 4.27
C TYR A 99 -5.75 -10.12 4.54
N GLY A 100 -5.33 -10.13 5.80
CA GLY A 100 -4.04 -10.70 6.17
C GLY A 100 -2.85 -9.80 5.84
N HIS A 101 -3.07 -8.49 5.86
CA HIS A 101 -2.04 -7.47 5.66
C HIS A 101 -1.52 -6.91 6.97
N ARG A 102 -0.31 -6.33 6.94
CA ARG A 102 0.29 -5.69 8.11
C ARG A 102 0.13 -4.16 8.10
N ASN A 103 0.96 -3.46 7.36
CA ASN A 103 0.99 -1.99 7.32
C ASN A 103 1.28 -1.50 5.91
N LEU A 104 0.24 -1.49 5.10
CA LEU A 104 0.28 -1.12 3.69
C LEU A 104 0.58 0.38 3.52
N GLN A 105 1.67 0.73 2.85
CA GLN A 105 2.14 2.10 2.68
C GLN A 105 2.14 2.59 1.23
N GLY A 106 1.79 1.74 0.28
CA GLY A 106 1.60 2.08 -1.12
C GLY A 106 0.51 1.21 -1.74
N ILE A 107 -0.28 1.77 -2.64
CA ILE A 107 -1.19 1.04 -3.53
C ILE A 107 -1.30 1.80 -4.83
N VAL A 108 -1.10 1.12 -5.95
CA VAL A 108 -1.20 1.70 -7.30
C VAL A 108 -1.80 0.68 -8.27
N ILE A 109 -2.28 1.17 -9.38
CA ILE A 109 -2.79 0.36 -10.48
C ILE A 109 -1.91 0.57 -11.71
N ASN A 110 -1.69 -0.47 -12.52
CA ASN A 110 -0.97 -0.34 -13.78
C ASN A 110 -1.78 0.45 -14.83
N SER A 111 -1.15 0.81 -15.93
CA SER A 111 -1.73 1.69 -16.95
C SER A 111 -3.03 1.18 -17.56
N ASP A 112 -3.13 -0.13 -17.79
CA ASP A 112 -4.34 -0.74 -18.34
C ASP A 112 -5.41 -1.04 -17.27
N GLY A 113 -5.12 -0.77 -16.00
CA GLY A 113 -6.03 -0.96 -14.87
C GLY A 113 -6.37 -2.40 -14.54
N SER A 114 -5.57 -3.35 -14.99
CA SER A 114 -5.82 -4.78 -14.79
C SER A 114 -5.15 -5.33 -13.52
N VAL A 115 -4.07 -4.70 -13.04
CA VAL A 115 -3.28 -5.18 -11.90
C VAL A 115 -3.12 -4.09 -10.85
N VAL A 116 -3.46 -4.42 -9.62
CA VAL A 116 -3.25 -3.56 -8.45
C VAL A 116 -2.03 -4.07 -7.69
N TYR A 117 -1.06 -3.21 -7.50
CA TYR A 117 0.12 -3.46 -6.67
C TYR A 117 -0.02 -2.74 -5.34
N GLU A 118 0.44 -3.38 -4.29
CA GLU A 118 0.61 -2.76 -2.99
C GLU A 118 1.95 -3.15 -2.39
N HIS A 119 2.49 -2.32 -1.50
CA HIS A 119 3.61 -2.69 -0.64
C HIS A 119 3.30 -2.40 0.82
N GLU A 120 3.85 -3.23 1.69
CA GLU A 120 3.65 -3.11 3.12
C GLU A 120 4.95 -3.32 3.92
N HIS A 121 4.97 -2.72 5.11
CA HIS A 121 6.05 -2.95 6.06
C HIS A 121 5.90 -4.32 6.72
N GLY A 122 6.94 -5.12 6.63
CA GLY A 122 7.17 -6.24 7.53
C GLY A 122 7.52 -5.77 8.96
N PRO A 123 7.75 -6.71 9.87
CA PRO A 123 8.30 -6.39 11.19
C PRO A 123 9.81 -6.04 11.10
N ARG A 124 10.69 -6.77 11.73
CA ARG A 124 12.13 -6.64 11.51
C ARG A 124 12.52 -7.43 10.26
N GLY A 125 12.59 -6.77 9.10
CA GLY A 125 12.67 -7.37 7.77
C GLY A 125 11.32 -7.87 7.26
N GLY A 126 11.29 -8.37 6.02
CA GLY A 126 10.09 -8.92 5.40
C GLY A 126 9.07 -7.87 4.97
N ASP A 127 9.52 -6.69 4.54
CA ASP A 127 8.68 -5.78 3.75
C ASP A 127 8.31 -6.48 2.44
N GLU A 128 7.10 -6.26 1.94
CA GLU A 128 6.55 -7.01 0.82
C GLU A 128 6.04 -6.10 -0.29
N LEU A 129 6.11 -6.59 -1.52
CA LEU A 129 5.41 -6.07 -2.68
C LEU A 129 4.46 -7.16 -3.17
N ASN A 130 3.19 -6.86 -3.20
CA ASN A 130 2.12 -7.79 -3.52
C ASN A 130 1.30 -7.35 -4.74
N ILE A 131 0.68 -8.30 -5.43
CA ILE A 131 -0.45 -8.07 -6.34
C ILE A 131 -1.72 -8.30 -5.53
N VAL A 132 -2.59 -7.28 -5.46
CA VAL A 132 -3.83 -7.35 -4.67
C VAL A 132 -4.96 -7.91 -5.48
N GLU A 133 -5.49 -9.06 -5.04
CA GLU A 133 -6.60 -9.74 -5.68
C GLU A 133 -7.81 -9.87 -4.74
N LYS A 134 -8.98 -9.96 -5.35
CA LYS A 134 -10.28 -10.08 -4.69
C LYS A 134 -10.37 -11.34 -3.81
N GLY A 135 -10.71 -11.16 -2.54
CA GLY A 135 -10.98 -12.25 -1.59
C GLY A 135 -9.74 -12.97 -1.05
N LYS A 136 -8.53 -12.53 -1.42
CA LYS A 136 -7.28 -13.21 -1.08
C LYS A 136 -6.78 -12.86 0.32
N ASN A 137 -6.06 -13.83 0.92
CA ASN A 137 -5.38 -13.74 2.22
C ASN A 137 -3.87 -13.60 2.02
N TYR A 138 -3.28 -12.51 2.50
CA TYR A 138 -1.84 -12.20 2.39
C TYR A 138 -1.02 -12.70 3.59
N GLY A 139 -1.67 -13.41 4.50
CA GLY A 139 -1.04 -14.30 5.46
C GLY A 139 -0.58 -13.68 6.76
N TRP A 140 -0.39 -12.36 6.88
CA TRP A 140 0.02 -11.75 8.14
C TRP A 140 -1.00 -11.99 9.28
N PRO A 141 -0.57 -12.38 10.51
CA PRO A 141 0.80 -12.72 10.95
C PRO A 141 1.10 -14.23 10.89
N ALA A 142 0.22 -15.05 10.29
CA ALA A 142 0.35 -16.51 10.23
C ALA A 142 1.55 -16.97 9.38
N ILE A 143 1.94 -16.15 8.39
CA ILE A 143 3.19 -16.26 7.64
C ILE A 143 3.91 -14.91 7.62
N THR A 144 5.23 -14.90 7.57
CA THR A 144 6.05 -13.69 7.42
C THR A 144 7.50 -14.01 7.11
N TYR A 145 8.18 -13.14 6.36
CA TYR A 145 9.63 -13.21 6.12
C TYR A 145 10.45 -12.48 7.18
N GLY A 146 9.80 -11.75 8.10
CA GLY A 146 10.46 -11.01 9.17
C GLY A 146 10.33 -11.68 10.54
N ILE A 147 10.97 -11.07 11.53
CA ILE A 147 10.91 -11.47 12.95
C ILE A 147 10.44 -10.29 13.80
N ASP A 148 9.98 -10.55 15.00
CA ASP A 148 9.60 -9.48 15.94
C ASP A 148 10.79 -8.55 16.24
N TYR A 149 10.51 -7.31 16.60
CA TYR A 149 11.54 -6.34 16.97
C TYR A 149 12.35 -6.77 18.22
N SER A 150 11.77 -7.59 19.08
CA SER A 150 12.46 -8.25 20.20
C SER A 150 13.43 -9.34 19.77
N GLY A 151 13.38 -9.78 18.51
CA GLY A 151 14.12 -10.92 17.98
C GLY A 151 13.36 -12.26 18.06
N ALA A 152 12.18 -12.29 18.66
CA ALA A 152 11.34 -13.49 18.74
C ALA A 152 10.74 -13.84 17.36
N LEU A 153 10.45 -15.12 17.15
CA LEU A 153 9.68 -15.56 15.99
C LEU A 153 8.22 -15.12 16.15
N ILE A 154 7.64 -14.54 15.09
CA ILE A 154 6.21 -14.26 14.98
C ILE A 154 5.52 -15.52 14.46
N SER A 155 6.04 -16.07 13.36
CA SER A 155 5.60 -17.32 12.76
C SER A 155 6.79 -18.16 12.32
N PRO A 156 6.74 -19.50 12.45
CA PRO A 156 7.72 -20.37 11.86
C PRO A 156 7.55 -20.54 10.33
N PHE A 157 6.43 -20.06 9.79
CA PHE A 157 6.07 -20.25 8.40
C PHE A 157 6.31 -19.00 7.56
N LYS A 158 6.83 -19.18 6.36
CA LYS A 158 6.94 -18.15 5.32
C LYS A 158 5.85 -18.30 4.26
N GLU A 159 5.33 -19.50 4.10
CA GLU A 159 4.26 -19.85 3.17
C GLU A 159 3.26 -20.80 3.82
N LYS A 160 2.01 -20.74 3.39
CA LYS A 160 0.94 -21.64 3.83
C LYS A 160 -0.14 -21.71 2.77
N GLU A 161 -0.74 -22.89 2.61
CA GLU A 161 -1.87 -23.08 1.68
C GLU A 161 -3.01 -22.10 1.95
N GLY A 162 -3.54 -21.49 0.89
CA GLY A 162 -4.61 -20.48 0.97
C GLY A 162 -4.13 -19.08 1.34
N MET A 163 -2.82 -18.86 1.43
CA MET A 163 -2.20 -17.55 1.66
C MET A 163 -1.31 -17.17 0.49
N GLU A 164 -1.49 -15.95 0.00
CA GLU A 164 -0.75 -15.42 -1.15
C GLU A 164 0.69 -15.10 -0.77
N GLN A 165 1.57 -15.20 -1.76
CA GLN A 165 2.98 -14.88 -1.61
C GLN A 165 3.30 -13.54 -2.28
N PRO A 166 4.19 -12.72 -1.68
CA PRO A 166 4.64 -11.50 -2.31
C PRO A 166 5.41 -11.79 -3.61
N ILE A 167 5.26 -10.93 -4.60
CA ILE A 167 6.08 -11.00 -5.82
C ILE A 167 7.53 -10.56 -5.57
N LYS A 168 7.76 -9.85 -4.45
CA LYS A 168 9.07 -9.49 -3.92
C LYS A 168 8.99 -9.19 -2.43
N TYR A 169 10.06 -9.51 -1.69
CA TYR A 169 10.22 -9.11 -0.29
C TYR A 169 11.64 -8.61 -0.02
N TRP A 170 11.82 -7.84 1.05
CA TRP A 170 13.11 -7.28 1.45
C TRP A 170 13.50 -7.69 2.88
N VAL A 171 14.69 -8.30 2.98
CA VAL A 171 15.39 -8.58 4.24
C VAL A 171 16.86 -8.20 4.05
N PRO A 172 17.35 -7.16 4.74
CA PRO A 172 16.68 -6.34 5.75
C PRO A 172 15.56 -5.46 5.17
N SER A 173 14.72 -4.88 6.06
CA SER A 173 13.67 -3.93 5.71
C SER A 173 14.25 -2.69 5.02
N ILE A 174 13.56 -2.22 3.98
CA ILE A 174 13.82 -0.93 3.32
C ILE A 174 12.88 0.17 3.80
N ALA A 175 11.89 -0.17 4.63
CA ALA A 175 10.81 0.70 5.09
C ALA A 175 10.15 1.43 3.90
N PRO A 176 9.46 0.71 3.00
CA PRO A 176 8.86 1.28 1.79
C PRO A 176 7.79 2.31 2.18
N SER A 177 7.69 3.42 1.45
CA SER A 177 6.89 4.56 1.89
C SER A 177 5.88 5.08 0.89
N GLY A 178 6.29 5.31 -0.34
CA GLY A 178 5.42 5.70 -1.44
C GLY A 178 5.69 4.83 -2.66
N MET A 179 4.73 4.76 -3.58
CA MET A 179 4.87 3.97 -4.80
C MET A 179 4.15 4.64 -5.95
N THR A 180 4.71 4.52 -7.15
CA THR A 180 4.04 4.86 -8.40
C THR A 180 4.34 3.82 -9.46
N PHE A 181 3.37 3.55 -10.33
CA PHE A 181 3.58 2.84 -11.58
C PHE A 181 3.98 3.89 -12.62
N TYR A 182 5.08 3.68 -13.33
CA TYR A 182 5.59 4.64 -14.31
C TYR A 182 5.07 4.31 -15.71
N ASP A 183 4.32 5.24 -16.27
CA ASP A 183 3.75 5.15 -17.62
C ASP A 183 4.10 6.36 -18.50
N GLY A 184 5.03 7.20 -18.03
CA GLY A 184 5.48 8.38 -18.75
C GLY A 184 6.41 8.05 -19.91
N ASP A 185 6.53 8.98 -20.86
CA ASP A 185 7.40 8.83 -22.04
C ASP A 185 8.78 9.51 -21.85
N LEU A 186 8.97 10.26 -20.76
CA LEU A 186 10.21 11.02 -20.53
C LEU A 186 11.41 10.10 -20.26
N PHE A 187 11.17 8.94 -19.67
CA PHE A 187 12.14 7.88 -19.43
C PHE A 187 11.66 6.56 -20.07
N PRO A 188 11.82 6.36 -21.37
CA PRO A 188 11.23 5.21 -22.08
C PRO A 188 11.64 3.84 -21.49
N ALA A 189 12.89 3.71 -20.99
CA ALA A 189 13.41 2.50 -20.37
C ALA A 189 12.77 2.19 -19.00
N TRP A 190 12.02 3.12 -18.42
CA TRP A 190 11.34 2.96 -17.12
C TRP A 190 9.85 2.64 -17.26
N LYS A 191 9.31 2.73 -18.47
CA LYS A 191 7.88 2.49 -18.73
C LYS A 191 7.49 1.07 -18.33
N GLY A 192 6.38 0.94 -17.60
CA GLY A 192 5.91 -0.33 -17.07
C GLY A 192 6.59 -0.79 -15.77
N ASN A 193 7.46 0.03 -15.17
CA ASN A 193 8.12 -0.31 -13.90
C ASN A 193 7.43 0.34 -12.70
N LEU A 194 7.59 -0.28 -11.54
CA LEU A 194 7.23 0.29 -10.24
C LEU A 194 8.40 1.08 -9.67
N PHE A 195 8.11 2.24 -9.09
CA PHE A 195 9.05 3.03 -8.30
C PHE A 195 8.55 3.07 -6.87
N ILE A 196 9.37 2.58 -5.93
CA ILE A 196 9.06 2.45 -4.52
C ILE A 196 10.08 3.28 -3.73
N SER A 197 9.63 4.34 -3.07
CA SER A 197 10.50 5.12 -2.19
C SER A 197 10.72 4.42 -0.86
N ALA A 198 11.92 4.52 -0.31
CA ALA A 198 12.35 3.88 0.91
C ALA A 198 12.85 4.89 1.95
N LEU A 199 12.52 4.64 3.22
CA LEU A 199 12.98 5.45 4.35
C LEU A 199 14.34 4.98 4.88
N VAL A 200 14.69 3.72 4.63
CA VAL A 200 15.95 3.09 5.02
C VAL A 200 16.41 2.19 3.86
N PRO A 201 17.57 2.42 3.29
CA PRO A 201 18.61 3.42 3.58
C PRO A 201 18.32 4.85 3.10
N GLY A 202 17.19 5.11 2.43
CA GLY A 202 16.84 6.41 1.86
C GLY A 202 17.17 6.47 0.38
N ASP A 203 16.40 5.71 -0.40
CA ASP A 203 16.55 5.57 -1.85
C ASP A 203 15.19 5.39 -2.53
N VAL A 204 15.20 5.14 -3.83
CA VAL A 204 14.05 4.66 -4.61
C VAL A 204 14.43 3.34 -5.27
N ARG A 205 13.59 2.34 -5.10
CA ARG A 205 13.70 1.06 -5.80
C ARG A 205 12.88 1.11 -7.08
N ARG A 206 13.53 0.97 -8.23
CA ARG A 206 12.87 0.70 -9.50
C ARG A 206 12.76 -0.81 -9.65
N VAL A 207 11.54 -1.30 -9.69
CA VAL A 207 11.25 -2.74 -9.82
C VAL A 207 10.65 -2.99 -11.21
N SER A 208 11.33 -3.80 -11.99
CA SER A 208 10.86 -4.23 -13.31
C SER A 208 9.88 -5.38 -13.16
N ILE A 209 8.76 -5.27 -13.87
CA ILE A 209 7.68 -6.26 -13.83
C ILE A 209 7.57 -6.95 -15.19
N ASP A 210 7.48 -8.27 -15.17
CA ASP A 210 7.14 -9.11 -16.33
C ASP A 210 5.99 -10.05 -15.95
N GLY A 211 4.83 -9.84 -16.56
CA GLY A 211 3.58 -10.46 -16.13
C GLY A 211 3.29 -10.14 -14.66
N ASN A 212 3.20 -11.18 -13.83
CA ASN A 212 2.94 -11.05 -12.39
C ASN A 212 4.21 -11.28 -11.54
N LYS A 213 5.40 -10.99 -12.08
CA LYS A 213 6.67 -11.23 -11.38
C LYS A 213 7.53 -9.98 -11.36
N ALA A 214 8.16 -9.71 -10.23
CA ALA A 214 9.28 -8.79 -10.15
C ALA A 214 10.55 -9.50 -10.65
N VAL A 215 11.09 -9.02 -11.78
CA VAL A 215 12.20 -9.69 -12.47
C VAL A 215 13.55 -9.02 -12.26
N ASP A 216 13.56 -7.73 -11.92
CA ASP A 216 14.79 -6.98 -11.66
C ASP A 216 14.53 -5.84 -10.69
N GLU A 217 15.58 -5.37 -10.01
CA GLU A 217 15.54 -4.21 -9.10
C GLU A 217 16.79 -3.35 -9.25
N GLU A 218 16.58 -2.05 -9.42
CA GLU A 218 17.62 -1.05 -9.42
C GLU A 218 17.41 -0.06 -8.26
N THR A 219 18.52 0.31 -7.60
CA THR A 219 18.51 1.31 -6.53
C THR A 219 18.91 2.66 -7.08
N LEU A 220 18.06 3.67 -6.90
CA LEU A 220 18.21 5.02 -7.41
C LEU A 220 18.22 6.06 -6.27
N PHE A 221 18.82 7.24 -6.53
CA PHE A 221 18.74 8.41 -5.64
C PHE A 221 19.27 8.20 -4.22
N THR A 222 20.33 7.44 -4.06
CA THR A 222 20.90 7.01 -2.76
C THR A 222 21.49 8.13 -1.91
N THR A 223 21.64 9.34 -2.45
CA THR A 223 22.24 10.50 -1.76
C THR A 223 21.24 11.52 -1.25
N LEU A 224 19.93 11.29 -1.45
CA LEU A 224 18.89 12.25 -1.08
C LEU A 224 18.41 12.10 0.37
N GLY A 225 18.83 11.03 1.06
CA GLY A 225 18.35 10.66 2.38
C GLY A 225 16.95 10.02 2.31
N ARG A 226 16.23 10.01 3.42
CA ARG A 226 14.90 9.38 3.53
C ARG A 226 13.93 9.98 2.52
N ILE A 227 13.31 9.13 1.70
CA ILE A 227 12.33 9.56 0.69
C ILE A 227 10.95 9.08 1.13
N ARG A 228 10.00 10.01 1.31
CA ARG A 228 8.65 9.74 1.79
C ARG A 228 7.69 9.33 0.69
N ASN A 229 7.85 9.90 -0.50
CA ASN A 229 6.94 9.61 -1.60
C ASN A 229 7.65 9.77 -2.95
N VAL A 230 7.16 9.03 -3.93
CA VAL A 230 7.51 9.11 -5.34
C VAL A 230 6.23 9.09 -6.17
N VAL A 231 6.11 9.99 -7.12
CA VAL A 231 4.96 10.05 -8.05
C VAL A 231 5.43 10.29 -9.47
N SER A 232 4.76 9.70 -10.44
CA SER A 232 4.87 10.03 -11.84
C SER A 232 4.01 11.25 -12.14
N ALA A 233 4.61 12.32 -12.63
CA ALA A 233 3.90 13.54 -13.00
C ALA A 233 3.31 13.42 -14.43
N PRO A 234 2.28 14.23 -14.77
CA PRO A 234 1.64 14.16 -16.10
C PRO A 234 2.58 14.43 -17.29
N ASP A 235 3.69 15.12 -17.05
CA ASP A 235 4.72 15.39 -18.07
C ASP A 235 5.76 14.25 -18.20
N GLY A 236 5.58 13.15 -17.48
CA GLY A 236 6.48 12.00 -17.45
C GLY A 236 7.69 12.16 -16.52
N SER A 237 7.86 13.30 -15.83
CA SER A 237 8.89 13.43 -14.80
C SER A 237 8.52 12.65 -13.54
N LEU A 238 9.52 12.24 -12.73
CA LEU A 238 9.25 11.78 -11.38
C LEU A 238 9.37 12.93 -10.39
N VAL A 239 8.51 12.97 -9.40
CA VAL A 239 8.59 13.90 -8.27
C VAL A 239 8.80 13.11 -6.98
N LEU A 240 9.88 13.42 -6.28
CA LEU A 240 10.26 12.82 -5.00
C LEU A 240 9.99 13.81 -3.87
N ALA A 241 9.43 13.32 -2.77
CA ALA A 241 9.30 14.08 -1.53
C ALA A 241 10.22 13.49 -0.46
N THR A 242 11.16 14.27 0.07
CA THR A 242 12.05 13.81 1.14
C THR A 242 11.38 13.88 2.52
N ASP A 243 11.76 12.96 3.42
CA ASP A 243 11.25 12.87 4.80
C ASP A 243 12.21 13.57 5.77
N SER A 244 12.09 14.90 5.87
CA SER A 244 12.95 15.76 6.68
C SER A 244 12.19 16.99 7.16
N PRO A 245 12.56 17.58 8.33
CA PRO A 245 12.04 18.89 8.75
C PRO A 245 12.31 20.02 7.75
N LYS A 246 13.36 19.87 6.93
CA LYS A 246 13.70 20.72 5.78
C LYS A 246 13.46 19.94 4.49
N GLY A 247 12.30 19.27 4.39
CA GLY A 247 11.93 18.45 3.26
C GLY A 247 11.96 19.19 1.93
N LYS A 248 12.22 18.44 0.85
CA LYS A 248 12.30 18.95 -0.51
C LYS A 248 11.33 18.20 -1.41
N LEU A 249 10.79 18.89 -2.39
CA LEU A 249 10.22 18.30 -3.59
C LEU A 249 11.27 18.36 -4.69
N ILE A 250 11.63 17.21 -5.24
CA ILE A 250 12.69 17.06 -6.23
C ILE A 250 12.06 16.52 -7.50
N ARG A 251 12.15 17.29 -8.59
CA ARG A 251 11.71 16.86 -9.91
C ARG A 251 12.89 16.20 -10.63
N VAL A 252 12.68 15.01 -11.13
CA VAL A 252 13.66 14.22 -11.89
C VAL A 252 13.30 14.30 -13.36
N VAL A 253 14.26 14.75 -14.16
CA VAL A 253 14.18 14.87 -15.62
C VAL A 253 15.46 14.30 -16.24
N PRO A 254 15.47 13.90 -17.53
CA PRO A 254 16.69 13.50 -18.23
C PRO A 254 17.74 14.62 -18.21
N ASN A 255 19.01 14.25 -18.18
CA ASN A 255 20.08 15.21 -18.48
C ASN A 255 20.05 15.55 -19.98
N ASN A 256 20.04 16.83 -20.28
CA ASN A 256 20.22 17.33 -21.65
C ASN A 256 21.66 17.11 -22.13
#